data_d381b46bda57d5558f4aa51c78fb8e37
#
_entry.id   d381b46bda57d5558f4aa51c78fb8e37
#
_cell.length_a   1.000
_cell.length_b   1.000
_cell.length_c   1.000
_cell.angle_alpha   90.00
_cell.angle_beta   90.00
_cell.angle_gamma   90.00
#
_symmetry.space_group_name_H-M   'P 1'
#
loop_
_entity.id
_entity.type
_entity.pdbx_description
1 polymer ?
#
loop_
_entity_poly.entity_id
_entity_poly.type
_entity_poly.pdbx_seq_one_letter_code
_entity_poly.pdbx_strand_id
1 'polypeptide(L)'
;LAAGNCIVLKPAEQTPVSLLVLVELIQDLLPAGILNIVNGYGEEVGSHLARSPRISKIAFTGSTPVGQLIMKYATENIIPVTLELGGKSPNIFFADVMDKEDDYLEKALEGFTMFALNQGEICTCPSRALVHESIADAFLAKAVERVKRIKTGHPLDTETMIGAQASQEQQDKILGCIAI
;
A
#
# COMPACT_ATOMS: atom_id res chain seq x y z
N LEU A 1 17.69 -12.06 1.15
CA LEU A 1 18.59 -12.63 0.14
C LEU A 1 20.03 -12.10 0.30
N ALA A 2 20.23 -10.78 0.29
CA ALA A 2 21.57 -10.19 0.37
C ALA A 2 22.38 -10.59 1.62
N ALA A 3 21.70 -10.89 2.73
CA ALA A 3 22.31 -11.38 3.95
C ALA A 3 22.45 -12.93 4.01
N GLY A 4 22.22 -13.64 2.91
CA GLY A 4 22.33 -15.09 2.83
C GLY A 4 21.14 -15.90 3.37
N ASN A 5 20.01 -15.25 3.64
CA ASN A 5 18.81 -15.96 4.12
C ASN A 5 18.00 -16.54 2.97
N CYS A 6 17.41 -17.71 3.20
CA CYS A 6 16.36 -18.25 2.34
C CYS A 6 15.02 -17.57 2.61
N ILE A 7 14.18 -17.47 1.58
CA ILE A 7 12.85 -16.84 1.67
C ILE A 7 11.78 -17.82 1.21
N VAL A 8 10.70 -17.91 1.98
CA VAL A 8 9.41 -18.43 1.54
C VAL A 8 8.46 -17.24 1.47
N LEU A 9 7.96 -16.92 0.29
CA LEU A 9 7.12 -15.75 0.03
C LEU A 9 5.74 -16.18 -0.43
N LYS A 10 4.72 -15.73 0.29
CA LYS A 10 3.32 -15.83 -0.12
C LYS A 10 2.88 -14.46 -0.67
N PRO A 11 2.63 -14.33 -1.97
CA PRO A 11 2.09 -13.09 -2.53
C PRO A 11 0.64 -12.87 -2.10
N ALA A 12 0.13 -11.66 -2.33
CA ALA A 12 -1.31 -11.41 -2.24
C ALA A 12 -2.05 -12.29 -3.26
N GLU A 13 -3.16 -12.88 -2.84
CA GLU A 13 -3.96 -13.79 -3.66
C GLU A 13 -4.55 -13.11 -4.90
N GLN A 14 -4.80 -11.80 -4.84
CA GLN A 14 -5.33 -11.03 -5.96
C GLN A 14 -4.29 -10.71 -7.04
N THR A 15 -3.00 -10.65 -6.68
CA THR A 15 -1.95 -10.13 -7.58
C THR A 15 -0.66 -10.99 -7.61
N PRO A 16 -0.73 -12.33 -7.73
CA PRO A 16 0.47 -13.16 -7.67
C PRO A 16 1.25 -13.22 -8.98
N VAL A 17 0.61 -12.94 -10.13
CA VAL A 17 1.14 -13.27 -11.46
C VAL A 17 2.43 -12.52 -11.79
N SER A 18 2.50 -11.21 -11.51
CA SER A 18 3.70 -10.42 -11.76
C SER A 18 4.92 -10.90 -10.98
N LEU A 19 4.70 -11.37 -9.74
CA LEU A 19 5.77 -11.96 -8.93
C LEU A 19 6.22 -13.31 -9.50
N LEU A 20 5.29 -14.15 -9.96
CA LEU A 20 5.64 -15.43 -10.57
C LEU A 20 6.47 -15.24 -11.84
N VAL A 21 6.09 -14.28 -12.69
CA VAL A 21 6.88 -13.92 -13.89
C VAL A 21 8.27 -13.41 -13.51
N LEU A 22 8.37 -12.54 -12.48
CA LEU A 22 9.66 -12.06 -12.00
C LEU A 22 10.55 -13.22 -11.54
N VAL A 23 10.00 -14.15 -10.76
CA VAL A 23 10.77 -15.30 -10.25
C VAL A 23 11.21 -16.21 -11.39
N GLU A 24 10.38 -16.43 -12.40
CA GLU A 24 10.77 -17.17 -13.62
C GLU A 24 11.95 -16.52 -14.34
N LEU A 25 11.94 -15.19 -14.47
CA LEU A 25 13.03 -14.44 -15.11
C LEU A 25 14.36 -14.49 -14.36
N ILE A 26 14.33 -14.63 -13.03
CA ILE A 26 15.53 -14.63 -12.19
C ILE A 26 15.90 -15.99 -11.63
N GLN A 27 15.19 -17.05 -11.99
CA GLN A 27 15.39 -18.39 -11.40
C GLN A 27 16.81 -18.92 -11.54
N ASP A 28 17.49 -18.62 -12.66
CA ASP A 28 18.85 -19.05 -12.93
C ASP A 28 19.93 -18.16 -12.27
N LEU A 29 19.51 -17.05 -11.64
CA LEU A 29 20.43 -16.14 -10.94
C LEU A 29 20.63 -16.53 -9.46
N LEU A 30 19.77 -17.37 -8.92
CA LEU A 30 19.79 -17.80 -7.51
C LEU A 30 19.91 -19.31 -7.41
N PRO A 31 20.68 -19.83 -6.43
CA PRO A 31 20.68 -21.26 -6.15
C PRO A 31 19.27 -21.78 -5.82
N ALA A 32 18.99 -23.02 -6.17
CA ALA A 32 17.73 -23.65 -5.88
C ALA A 32 17.40 -23.64 -4.38
N GLY A 33 16.16 -23.30 -4.04
CA GLY A 33 15.68 -23.25 -2.65
C GLY A 33 15.97 -21.96 -1.89
N ILE A 34 16.68 -20.99 -2.48
CA ILE A 34 16.92 -19.67 -1.84
C ILE A 34 15.66 -18.80 -1.84
N LEU A 35 14.93 -18.78 -2.95
CA LEU A 35 13.64 -18.07 -3.08
C LEU A 35 12.55 -19.06 -3.45
N ASN A 36 11.52 -19.16 -2.62
CA ASN A 36 10.42 -20.11 -2.79
C ASN A 36 9.09 -19.36 -2.75
N ILE A 37 8.21 -19.61 -3.71
CA ILE A 37 6.89 -18.97 -3.77
C ILE A 37 5.83 -19.99 -3.43
N VAL A 38 4.90 -19.60 -2.55
CA VAL A 38 3.74 -20.43 -2.17
C VAL A 38 2.49 -19.61 -2.35
N ASN A 39 1.65 -19.99 -3.31
CA ASN A 39 0.36 -19.36 -3.54
C ASN A 39 -0.72 -19.99 -2.65
N GLY A 40 -1.70 -19.16 -2.28
CA GLY A 40 -2.87 -19.58 -1.50
C GLY A 40 -3.41 -18.47 -0.62
N TYR A 41 -4.52 -18.73 0.01
CA TYR A 41 -5.19 -17.78 0.88
C TYR A 41 -4.45 -17.59 2.22
N GLY A 42 -4.67 -16.43 2.84
CA GLY A 42 -4.04 -16.08 4.11
C GLY A 42 -4.33 -17.09 5.23
N GLU A 43 -5.57 -17.57 5.34
CA GLU A 43 -5.98 -18.54 6.34
C GLU A 43 -5.39 -19.94 6.11
N GLU A 44 -5.22 -20.33 4.85
CA GLU A 44 -4.72 -21.66 4.49
C GLU A 44 -3.19 -21.72 4.55
N VAL A 45 -2.52 -20.88 3.74
CA VAL A 45 -1.06 -20.91 3.61
C VAL A 45 -0.38 -19.96 4.60
N GLY A 46 -0.88 -18.74 4.73
CA GLY A 46 -0.28 -17.71 5.59
C GLY A 46 -0.24 -18.11 7.06
N SER A 47 -1.34 -18.68 7.58
CA SER A 47 -1.42 -19.13 8.96
C SER A 47 -0.43 -20.28 9.26
N HIS A 48 -0.27 -21.21 8.33
CA HIS A 48 0.70 -22.31 8.47
C HIS A 48 2.15 -21.83 8.46
N LEU A 49 2.47 -20.86 7.58
CA LEU A 49 3.80 -20.23 7.59
C LEU A 49 4.06 -19.49 8.91
N ALA A 50 3.09 -18.71 9.41
CA ALA A 50 3.24 -17.91 10.61
C ALA A 50 3.36 -18.76 11.91
N ARG A 51 2.87 -20.00 11.89
CA ARG A 51 2.95 -20.96 13.00
C ARG A 51 4.11 -21.95 12.89
N SER A 52 4.84 -21.93 11.78
CA SER A 52 5.85 -22.96 11.52
C SER A 52 7.10 -22.75 12.38
N PRO A 53 7.54 -23.75 13.16
CA PRO A 53 8.78 -23.66 13.92
C PRO A 53 10.04 -23.62 13.03
N ARG A 54 9.89 -23.80 11.72
CA ARG A 54 10.97 -23.72 10.73
C ARG A 54 11.20 -22.30 10.20
N ILE A 55 10.33 -21.35 10.55
CA ILE A 55 10.44 -19.95 10.17
C ILE A 55 11.15 -19.19 11.29
N SER A 56 12.26 -18.54 10.95
CA SER A 56 13.06 -17.77 11.90
C SER A 56 12.67 -16.28 11.99
N LYS A 57 11.99 -15.75 10.97
CA LYS A 57 11.54 -14.35 10.90
C LYS A 57 10.33 -14.24 10.01
N ILE A 58 9.36 -13.45 10.42
CA ILE A 58 8.21 -13.07 9.60
C ILE A 58 8.32 -11.60 9.25
N ALA A 59 8.13 -11.26 7.96
CA ALA A 59 7.89 -9.92 7.48
C ALA A 59 6.53 -9.89 6.77
N PHE A 60 5.67 -8.96 7.14
CA PHE A 60 4.31 -8.86 6.60
C PHE A 60 3.95 -7.42 6.31
N THR A 61 3.36 -7.19 5.15
CA THR A 61 2.72 -5.93 4.77
C THR A 61 1.25 -6.21 4.47
N GLY A 62 0.34 -5.46 5.09
CA GLY A 62 -1.09 -5.62 4.86
C GLY A 62 -1.95 -4.94 5.92
N SER A 63 -3.15 -5.48 6.16
CA SER A 63 -4.11 -4.88 7.09
C SER A 63 -3.73 -5.10 8.56
N THR A 64 -4.13 -4.16 9.42
CA THR A 64 -3.92 -4.26 10.88
C THR A 64 -4.52 -5.53 11.49
N PRO A 65 -5.77 -5.96 11.16
CA PRO A 65 -6.32 -7.20 11.69
C PRO A 65 -5.48 -8.43 11.33
N VAL A 66 -4.99 -8.52 10.11
CA VAL A 66 -4.14 -9.64 9.69
C VAL A 66 -2.78 -9.57 10.38
N GLY A 67 -2.19 -8.38 10.54
CA GLY A 67 -0.96 -8.20 11.32
C GLY A 67 -1.10 -8.68 12.77
N GLN A 68 -2.22 -8.39 13.41
CA GLN A 68 -2.53 -8.89 14.76
C GLN A 68 -2.62 -10.42 14.81
N LEU A 69 -3.24 -11.06 13.79
CA LEU A 69 -3.29 -12.51 13.69
C LEU A 69 -1.90 -13.12 13.52
N ILE A 70 -1.07 -12.54 12.67
CA ILE A 70 0.32 -12.99 12.45
C ILE A 70 1.12 -12.90 13.74
N MET A 71 1.02 -11.79 14.48
CA MET A 71 1.66 -11.67 15.79
C MET A 71 1.21 -12.78 16.74
N LYS A 72 -0.11 -13.02 16.80
CA LYS A 72 -0.67 -14.09 17.65
C LYS A 72 -0.11 -15.47 17.27
N TYR A 73 -0.02 -15.79 15.99
CA TYR A 73 0.53 -17.07 15.53
C TYR A 73 2.03 -17.17 15.80
N ALA A 74 2.78 -16.11 15.57
CA ALA A 74 4.22 -16.08 15.81
C ALA A 74 4.61 -16.33 17.28
N THR A 75 3.73 -15.99 18.24
CA THR A 75 4.00 -16.26 19.67
C THR A 75 4.10 -17.75 20.00
N GLU A 76 3.50 -18.63 19.21
CA GLU A 76 3.57 -20.07 19.42
C GLU A 76 5.03 -20.60 19.36
N ASN A 77 5.89 -19.94 18.59
CA ASN A 77 7.31 -20.31 18.42
C ASN A 77 8.26 -19.15 18.71
N ILE A 78 7.79 -18.05 19.30
CA ILE A 78 8.57 -16.85 19.63
C ILE A 78 9.28 -16.28 18.38
N ILE A 79 8.60 -16.28 17.23
CA ILE A 79 9.18 -15.82 15.96
C ILE A 79 9.18 -14.28 15.93
N PRO A 80 10.32 -13.61 15.69
CA PRO A 80 10.36 -12.16 15.49
C PRO A 80 9.53 -11.72 14.28
N VAL A 81 8.74 -10.67 14.43
CA VAL A 81 7.84 -10.15 13.39
C VAL A 81 8.18 -8.71 13.04
N THR A 82 8.21 -8.38 11.76
CA THR A 82 8.19 -7.01 11.26
C THR A 82 6.87 -6.81 10.52
N LEU A 83 6.13 -5.77 10.91
CA LEU A 83 4.80 -5.45 10.36
C LEU A 83 4.81 -4.06 9.71
N GLU A 84 4.41 -4.01 8.46
CA GLU A 84 4.07 -2.79 7.74
C GLU A 84 2.56 -2.77 7.53
N LEU A 85 1.87 -1.88 8.20
CA LEU A 85 0.42 -1.84 8.27
C LEU A 85 -0.14 -0.52 7.73
N GLY A 86 -1.45 -0.37 7.77
CA GLY A 86 -2.13 0.84 7.35
C GLY A 86 -1.83 2.05 8.25
N GLY A 87 -2.06 3.24 7.72
CA GLY A 87 -1.86 4.48 8.45
C GLY A 87 -2.80 5.59 7.98
N LYS A 88 -2.76 6.71 8.70
CA LYS A 88 -3.47 7.95 8.40
C LYS A 88 -2.49 9.11 8.54
N SER A 89 -1.45 9.11 7.70
CA SER A 89 -0.40 10.12 7.72
C SER A 89 -0.95 11.52 7.44
N PRO A 90 -0.50 12.55 8.17
CA PRO A 90 -0.86 13.92 7.88
C PRO A 90 -0.09 14.47 6.68
N ASN A 91 -0.73 15.34 5.90
CA ASN A 91 -0.13 16.19 4.89
C ASN A 91 -0.37 17.64 5.33
N ILE A 92 0.68 18.39 5.62
CA ILE A 92 0.59 19.69 6.30
C ILE A 92 0.97 20.80 5.33
N PHE A 93 0.08 21.79 5.18
CA PHE A 93 0.23 22.94 4.28
C PHE A 93 0.23 24.23 5.12
N PHE A 94 1.38 24.86 5.22
CA PHE A 94 1.54 26.15 5.88
C PHE A 94 1.14 27.31 4.97
N ALA A 95 0.97 28.51 5.54
CA ALA A 95 0.45 29.67 4.83
C ALA A 95 1.29 30.09 3.62
N ASP A 96 2.60 29.96 3.71
CA ASP A 96 3.58 30.35 2.69
C ASP A 96 3.46 29.57 1.37
N VAL A 97 2.78 28.43 1.39
CA VAL A 97 2.45 27.66 0.17
C VAL A 97 1.66 28.52 -0.85
N MET A 98 0.88 29.50 -0.38
CA MET A 98 0.05 30.35 -1.22
C MET A 98 0.66 31.74 -1.50
N ASP A 99 1.88 32.03 -1.06
CA ASP A 99 2.51 33.34 -1.24
C ASP A 99 2.77 33.70 -2.71
N LYS A 100 2.97 32.68 -3.56
CA LYS A 100 3.22 32.85 -4.99
C LYS A 100 2.52 31.75 -5.80
N GLU A 101 2.12 32.10 -7.01
CA GLU A 101 1.68 31.10 -8.01
C GLU A 101 2.90 30.61 -8.79
N ASP A 102 3.61 29.66 -8.24
CA ASP A 102 4.85 29.11 -8.77
C ASP A 102 4.90 27.57 -8.70
N ASP A 103 6.03 26.99 -9.08
CA ASP A 103 6.26 25.55 -9.04
C ASP A 103 6.11 24.94 -7.64
N TYR A 104 6.31 25.71 -6.59
CA TYR A 104 6.16 25.25 -5.22
C TYR A 104 4.69 25.00 -4.88
N LEU A 105 3.81 25.93 -5.25
CA LEU A 105 2.36 25.72 -5.12
C LEU A 105 1.88 24.53 -5.97
N GLU A 106 2.36 24.40 -7.21
CA GLU A 106 1.99 23.26 -8.06
C GLU A 106 2.42 21.91 -7.44
N LYS A 107 3.60 21.84 -6.85
CA LYS A 107 4.05 20.64 -6.11
C LYS A 107 3.26 20.39 -4.84
N ALA A 108 2.85 21.41 -4.14
CA ALA A 108 1.99 21.28 -2.96
C ALA A 108 0.61 20.72 -3.34
N LEU A 109 0.02 21.22 -4.44
CA LEU A 109 -1.25 20.69 -4.98
C LEU A 109 -1.10 19.25 -5.50
N GLU A 110 0.02 18.90 -6.11
CA GLU A 110 0.35 17.53 -6.47
C GLU A 110 0.45 16.66 -5.22
N GLY A 111 1.18 17.11 -4.20
CA GLY A 111 1.28 16.44 -2.91
C GLY A 111 -0.07 16.25 -2.22
N PHE A 112 -0.99 17.22 -2.37
CA PHE A 112 -2.37 17.06 -1.88
C PHE A 112 -3.09 15.89 -2.57
N THR A 113 -2.92 15.72 -3.89
CA THR A 113 -3.58 14.64 -4.64
C THR A 113 -3.04 13.23 -4.37
N MET A 114 -1.91 13.13 -3.65
CA MET A 114 -1.29 11.83 -3.32
C MET A 114 -2.17 10.91 -2.47
N PHE A 115 -3.24 11.41 -1.84
CA PHE A 115 -4.23 10.55 -1.17
C PHE A 115 -4.90 9.57 -2.14
N ALA A 116 -4.99 9.91 -3.43
CA ALA A 116 -5.61 9.10 -4.47
C ALA A 116 -4.62 8.14 -5.16
N LEU A 117 -3.32 8.19 -4.83
CA LEU A 117 -2.32 7.31 -5.44
C LEU A 117 -2.71 5.84 -5.29
N ASN A 118 -2.67 5.12 -6.41
CA ASN A 118 -3.10 3.71 -6.48
C ASN A 118 -4.47 3.48 -5.83
N GLN A 119 -5.46 4.27 -6.22
CA GLN A 119 -6.86 4.25 -5.72
C GLN A 119 -6.99 4.54 -4.21
N GLY A 120 -5.98 5.11 -3.57
CA GLY A 120 -5.95 5.32 -2.12
C GLY A 120 -5.61 4.06 -1.32
N GLU A 121 -5.13 3.01 -1.97
CA GLU A 121 -4.85 1.70 -1.36
C GLU A 121 -3.38 1.53 -0.93
N ILE A 122 -2.63 2.62 -0.78
CA ILE A 122 -1.23 2.57 -0.31
C ILE A 122 -1.14 3.04 1.14
N CYS A 123 -0.36 2.32 1.96
CA CYS A 123 -0.11 2.66 3.36
C CYS A 123 0.51 4.05 3.57
N THR A 124 1.27 4.55 2.58
CA THR A 124 1.92 5.87 2.60
C THR A 124 1.03 7.00 2.09
N CYS A 125 -0.19 6.74 1.62
CA CYS A 125 -1.12 7.79 1.17
C CYS A 125 -1.42 8.77 2.31
N PRO A 126 -1.15 10.08 2.14
CA PRO A 126 -1.42 11.10 3.14
C PRO A 126 -2.93 11.40 3.19
N SER A 127 -3.66 10.68 4.03
CA SER A 127 -5.13 10.70 4.05
C SER A 127 -5.74 11.77 4.95
N ARG A 128 -4.92 12.63 5.59
CA ARG A 128 -5.36 13.79 6.37
C ARG A 128 -4.64 15.03 5.87
N ALA A 129 -5.37 15.99 5.29
CA ALA A 129 -4.83 17.29 4.93
C ALA A 129 -5.06 18.30 6.07
N LEU A 130 -3.98 18.85 6.60
CA LEU A 130 -3.97 19.90 7.62
C LEU A 130 -3.54 21.20 6.94
N VAL A 131 -4.50 22.07 6.63
CA VAL A 131 -4.27 23.30 5.90
C VAL A 131 -4.35 24.48 6.86
N HIS A 132 -3.39 25.39 6.82
CA HIS A 132 -3.40 26.59 7.66
C HIS A 132 -4.68 27.41 7.39
N GLU A 133 -5.33 27.89 8.45
CA GLU A 133 -6.65 28.54 8.39
C GLU A 133 -6.69 29.68 7.38
N SER A 134 -5.65 30.53 7.35
CA SER A 134 -5.60 31.72 6.50
C SER A 134 -5.61 31.43 4.99
N ILE A 135 -5.27 30.20 4.58
CA ILE A 135 -5.22 29.81 3.16
C ILE A 135 -6.25 28.74 2.81
N ALA A 136 -7.00 28.24 3.78
CA ALA A 136 -7.80 27.03 3.63
C ALA A 136 -8.76 27.11 2.43
N ASP A 137 -9.57 28.15 2.30
CA ASP A 137 -10.56 28.25 1.23
C ASP A 137 -9.90 28.37 -0.15
N ALA A 138 -8.88 29.21 -0.28
CA ALA A 138 -8.19 29.43 -1.54
C ALA A 138 -7.37 28.21 -1.98
N PHE A 139 -6.69 27.55 -1.05
CA PHE A 139 -5.95 26.32 -1.31
C PHE A 139 -6.88 25.16 -1.70
N LEU A 140 -7.96 24.97 -0.96
CA LEU A 140 -8.93 23.91 -1.26
C LEU A 140 -9.62 24.11 -2.60
N ALA A 141 -9.93 25.33 -2.99
CA ALA A 141 -10.49 25.62 -4.33
C ALA A 141 -9.53 25.13 -5.43
N LYS A 142 -8.23 25.46 -5.35
CA LYS A 142 -7.22 24.99 -6.29
C LYS A 142 -7.01 23.47 -6.23
N ALA A 143 -7.02 22.90 -5.03
CA ALA A 143 -6.90 21.45 -4.82
C ALA A 143 -8.06 20.66 -5.45
N VAL A 144 -9.29 21.14 -5.32
CA VAL A 144 -10.47 20.54 -5.97
C VAL A 144 -10.32 20.55 -7.50
N GLU A 145 -9.89 21.66 -8.08
CA GLU A 145 -9.64 21.73 -9.53
C GLU A 145 -8.53 20.75 -9.97
N ARG A 146 -7.53 20.55 -9.15
CA ARG A 146 -6.48 19.56 -9.41
C ARG A 146 -7.03 18.13 -9.35
N VAL A 147 -7.82 17.80 -8.33
CA VAL A 147 -8.46 16.47 -8.17
C VAL A 147 -9.38 16.14 -9.35
N LYS A 148 -10.14 17.10 -9.87
CA LYS A 148 -11.01 16.92 -11.04
C LYS A 148 -10.26 16.50 -12.32
N ARG A 149 -8.97 16.70 -12.39
CA ARG A 149 -8.13 16.30 -13.53
C ARG A 149 -7.70 14.83 -13.47
N ILE A 150 -7.93 14.15 -12.34
CA ILE A 150 -7.59 12.75 -12.18
C ILE A 150 -8.51 11.91 -13.07
N LYS A 151 -7.93 11.20 -14.03
CA LYS A 151 -8.64 10.32 -14.94
C LYS A 151 -8.72 8.91 -14.37
N THR A 152 -9.92 8.41 -14.20
CA THR A 152 -10.17 7.01 -13.84
C THR A 152 -10.50 6.19 -15.08
N GLY A 153 -10.00 4.96 -15.17
CA GLY A 153 -10.23 4.14 -16.36
C GLY A 153 -9.55 2.78 -16.32
N HIS A 154 -9.44 2.18 -17.48
CA HIS A 154 -8.81 0.87 -17.65
C HIS A 154 -7.29 0.99 -17.43
N PRO A 155 -6.65 0.11 -16.63
CA PRO A 155 -5.23 0.24 -16.25
C PRO A 155 -4.23 0.08 -17.41
N LEU A 156 -4.64 -0.48 -18.55
CA LEU A 156 -3.81 -0.57 -19.76
C LEU A 156 -3.96 0.64 -20.70
N ASP A 157 -4.84 1.58 -20.40
CA ASP A 157 -4.93 2.84 -21.10
C ASP A 157 -3.89 3.82 -20.54
N THR A 158 -3.02 4.34 -21.39
CA THR A 158 -1.92 5.24 -21.01
C THR A 158 -2.41 6.58 -20.42
N GLU A 159 -3.65 6.96 -20.68
CA GLU A 159 -4.26 8.16 -20.13
C GLU A 159 -4.88 7.94 -18.74
N THR A 160 -5.03 6.70 -18.32
CA THR A 160 -5.60 6.37 -17.00
C THR A 160 -4.60 6.67 -15.89
N MET A 161 -5.02 7.47 -14.91
CA MET A 161 -4.22 7.79 -13.72
C MET A 161 -4.59 6.88 -12.54
N ILE A 162 -5.84 6.47 -12.45
CA ILE A 162 -6.37 5.60 -11.38
C ILE A 162 -7.22 4.49 -11.98
N GLY A 163 -6.94 3.24 -11.59
CA GLY A 163 -7.73 2.07 -11.96
C GLY A 163 -8.90 1.79 -11.01
N ALA A 164 -9.45 0.58 -11.11
CA ALA A 164 -10.47 0.08 -10.19
C ALA A 164 -9.88 -0.27 -8.82
N GLN A 165 -10.73 -0.34 -7.79
CA GLN A 165 -10.35 -0.90 -6.49
C GLN A 165 -9.89 -2.36 -6.64
N ALA A 166 -8.99 -2.81 -5.76
CA ALA A 166 -8.36 -4.13 -5.84
C ALA A 166 -9.37 -5.29 -5.74
N SER A 167 -10.50 -5.08 -5.06
CA SER A 167 -11.54 -6.10 -4.89
C SER A 167 -12.90 -5.47 -4.58
N GLN A 168 -13.97 -6.25 -4.76
CA GLN A 168 -15.33 -5.86 -4.35
C GLN A 168 -15.40 -5.62 -2.85
N GLU A 169 -14.75 -6.46 -2.05
CA GLU A 169 -14.69 -6.31 -0.59
C GLU A 169 -14.08 -4.97 -0.18
N GLN A 170 -13.01 -4.55 -0.84
CA GLN A 170 -12.38 -3.24 -0.59
C GLN A 170 -13.30 -2.09 -0.98
N GLN A 171 -13.99 -2.20 -2.11
CA GLN A 171 -14.96 -1.18 -2.54
C GLN A 171 -16.11 -1.05 -1.53
N ASP A 172 -16.68 -2.17 -1.10
CA ASP A 172 -17.78 -2.19 -0.13
C ASP A 172 -17.37 -1.58 1.21
N LYS A 173 -16.15 -1.87 1.66
CA LYS A 173 -15.56 -1.27 2.85
C LYS A 173 -15.44 0.25 2.72
N ILE A 174 -14.96 0.75 1.57
CA ILE A 174 -14.82 2.19 1.32
C ILE A 174 -16.20 2.85 1.32
N LEU A 175 -17.17 2.28 0.61
CA LEU A 175 -18.54 2.80 0.57
C LEU A 175 -19.16 2.82 1.97
N GLY A 176 -18.93 1.81 2.77
CA GLY A 176 -19.35 1.79 4.17
C GLY A 176 -18.72 2.90 5.03
N CYS A 177 -17.45 3.27 4.77
CA CYS A 177 -16.81 4.40 5.45
C CYS A 177 -17.34 5.77 5.00
N ILE A 178 -17.80 5.89 3.74
CA ILE A 178 -18.36 7.15 3.22
C ILE A 178 -19.79 7.37 3.73
N ALA A 179 -20.51 6.29 4.05
CA ALA A 179 -21.90 6.34 4.51
C ALA A 179 -22.06 6.77 6.00
N ILE A 180 -20.97 6.95 6.73
CA ILE A 180 -20.96 7.40 8.14
C ILE A 180 -21.04 8.93 8.20
#